data_6701709a572c1dbdc841a8cff2a2413a
#
_entry.id   6701709a572c1dbdc841a8cff2a2413a
#
_cell.length_a   1.000
_cell.length_b   1.000
_cell.length_c   1.000
_cell.angle_alpha   90.00
_cell.angle_beta   90.00
_cell.angle_gamma   90.00
#
_symmetry.space_group_name_H-M   'P 1'
#
loop_
_entity.id
_entity.type
_entity.pdbx_description
1 polymer ?
#
loop_
_entity_poly.entity_id
_entity_poly.type
_entity_poly.pdbx_seq_one_letter_code
_entity_poly.pdbx_strand_id
1 'polypeptide(L)'
;MLKILSLALSAIGVLHNTLALLTMREALRRIRDGGIFNSVHSGDAQTFAFLWFIVAGFALMLIGLTFWQLADANRLGWPPILALLALAAGIALLFPKAGPLLLLALALAFVVAKCGS
;
A
#
# COMPACT_ATOMS: atom_id res chain seq x y z
N MET A 1 -17.47 6.52 -8.59
CA MET A 1 -16.41 7.11 -7.73
C MET A 1 -15.63 6.06 -6.95
N LEU A 2 -16.31 5.10 -6.31
CA LEU A 2 -15.63 4.06 -5.53
C LEU A 2 -14.67 3.22 -6.38
N LYS A 3 -15.06 2.86 -7.61
CA LYS A 3 -14.19 2.11 -8.52
C LYS A 3 -12.93 2.89 -8.91
N ILE A 4 -13.07 4.17 -9.18
CA ILE A 4 -11.94 5.03 -9.53
C ILE A 4 -10.98 5.14 -8.35
N LEU A 5 -11.49 5.34 -7.14
CA LEU A 5 -10.68 5.39 -5.93
C LEU A 5 -9.96 4.07 -5.67
N SER A 6 -10.62 2.95 -5.96
CA SER A 6 -10.02 1.62 -5.80
C SER A 6 -8.85 1.42 -6.76
N LEU A 7 -8.99 1.86 -8.02
CA LEU A 7 -7.88 1.83 -8.97
C LEU A 7 -6.75 2.77 -8.57
N ALA A 8 -7.09 3.93 -8.00
CA ALA A 8 -6.10 4.85 -7.47
C ALA A 8 -5.30 4.22 -6.31
N LEU A 9 -5.97 3.45 -5.47
CA LEU A 9 -5.30 2.72 -4.37
C LEU A 9 -4.30 1.69 -4.92
N SER A 10 -4.68 0.94 -5.95
CA SER A 10 -3.76 0.01 -6.61
C SER A 10 -2.59 0.76 -7.26
N ALA A 11 -2.85 1.90 -7.88
CA ALA A 11 -1.80 2.73 -8.48
C ALA A 11 -0.81 3.23 -7.43
N ILE A 12 -1.28 3.57 -6.24
CA ILE A 12 -0.39 3.93 -5.10
C ILE A 12 0.50 2.75 -4.74
N GLY A 13 -0.01 1.53 -4.74
CA GLY A 13 0.79 0.33 -4.51
C GLY A 13 1.89 0.16 -5.55
N VAL A 14 1.58 0.35 -6.83
CA VAL A 14 2.55 0.30 -7.92
C VAL A 14 3.62 1.38 -7.73
N LEU A 15 3.21 2.61 -7.45
CA LEU A 15 4.13 3.71 -7.22
C LEU A 15 5.03 3.43 -6.01
N HIS A 16 4.46 2.89 -4.94
CA HIS A 16 5.19 2.54 -3.72
C HIS A 16 6.32 1.54 -4.03
N ASN A 17 6.03 0.48 -4.79
CA ASN A 17 7.03 -0.50 -5.16
C ASN A 17 8.05 0.05 -6.16
N THR A 18 7.63 0.90 -7.08
CA THR A 18 8.56 1.57 -8.01
C THR A 18 9.55 2.43 -7.24
N LEU A 19 9.08 3.19 -6.26
CA LEU A 19 9.96 4.00 -5.41
C LEU A 19 10.95 3.13 -4.63
N ALA A 20 10.51 1.96 -4.14
CA ALA A 20 11.41 1.04 -3.46
C ALA A 20 12.52 0.56 -4.39
N LEU A 21 12.19 0.17 -5.61
CA LEU A 21 13.18 -0.30 -6.58
C LEU A 21 14.17 0.81 -6.97
N LEU A 22 13.73 2.06 -7.00
CA LEU A 22 14.56 3.20 -7.37
C LEU A 22 15.42 3.72 -6.22
N THR A 23 14.90 3.70 -4.99
CA THR A 23 15.55 4.31 -3.83
C THR A 23 16.25 3.32 -2.91
N MET A 24 15.90 2.05 -2.97
CA MET A 24 16.47 1.00 -2.12
C MET A 24 17.32 0.01 -2.94
N ARG A 25 18.07 0.53 -3.89
CA ARG A 25 18.87 -0.30 -4.81
C ARG A 25 19.93 -1.13 -4.09
N GLU A 26 20.49 -0.62 -3.01
CA GLU A 26 21.52 -1.33 -2.26
C GLU A 26 20.94 -2.58 -1.60
N ALA A 27 19.73 -2.50 -1.06
CA ALA A 27 19.04 -3.66 -0.49
C ALA A 27 18.76 -4.71 -1.59
N LEU A 28 18.30 -4.25 -2.76
CA LEU A 28 18.05 -5.14 -3.89
C LEU A 28 19.33 -5.82 -4.36
N ARG A 29 20.44 -5.08 -4.41
CA ARG A 29 21.74 -5.63 -4.78
C ARG A 29 22.18 -6.73 -3.80
N ARG A 30 22.02 -6.50 -2.51
CA ARG A 30 22.36 -7.49 -1.47
C ARG A 30 21.53 -8.76 -1.60
N ILE A 31 20.24 -8.62 -1.91
CA ILE A 31 19.36 -9.77 -2.13
C ILE A 31 19.81 -10.56 -3.35
N ARG A 32 20.13 -9.87 -4.44
CA ARG A 32 20.63 -10.51 -5.67
C ARG A 32 21.96 -11.24 -5.42
N ASP A 33 22.91 -10.56 -4.75
CA ASP A 33 24.24 -11.10 -4.49
C ASP A 33 24.21 -12.24 -3.47
N GLY A 34 23.20 -12.26 -2.59
CA GLY A 34 22.99 -13.33 -1.63
C GLY A 34 22.27 -14.56 -2.21
N GLY A 35 22.02 -14.58 -3.52
CA GLY A 35 21.41 -15.73 -4.19
C GLY A 35 19.89 -15.75 -4.17
N ILE A 36 19.25 -14.69 -3.75
CA ILE A 36 17.80 -14.48 -3.68
C ILE A 36 17.15 -15.37 -2.62
N PHE A 37 17.24 -16.70 -2.76
CA PHE A 37 16.63 -17.62 -1.81
C PHE A 37 17.24 -17.45 -0.42
N ASN A 38 16.39 -17.20 0.57
CA ASN A 38 16.77 -17.03 1.98
C ASN A 38 17.84 -15.94 2.19
N SER A 39 17.80 -14.88 1.38
CA SER A 39 18.81 -13.82 1.41
C SER A 39 18.44 -12.66 2.32
N VAL A 40 17.19 -12.60 2.80
CA VAL A 40 16.71 -11.54 3.70
C VAL A 40 16.70 -12.07 5.13
N HIS A 41 17.41 -11.37 6.02
CA HIS A 41 17.50 -11.74 7.44
C HIS A 41 17.08 -10.55 8.31
N SER A 42 16.45 -10.84 9.43
CA SER A 42 16.03 -9.80 10.38
C SER A 42 17.21 -9.02 10.96
N GLY A 43 18.41 -9.61 10.97
CA GLY A 43 19.63 -8.94 11.40
C GLY A 43 20.17 -7.91 10.40
N ASP A 44 19.76 -7.97 9.15
CA ASP A 44 20.07 -6.96 8.14
C ASP A 44 18.88 -6.03 7.98
N ALA A 45 18.89 -4.92 8.71
CA ALA A 45 17.76 -4.00 8.76
C ALA A 45 17.42 -3.43 7.39
N GLN A 46 18.40 -3.24 6.52
CA GLN A 46 18.17 -2.64 5.20
C GLN A 46 17.41 -3.58 4.27
N THR A 47 17.82 -4.83 4.16
CA THR A 47 17.11 -5.81 3.32
C THR A 47 15.75 -6.19 3.92
N PHE A 48 15.68 -6.25 5.24
CA PHE A 48 14.43 -6.53 5.94
C PHE A 48 13.40 -5.41 5.73
N ALA A 49 13.85 -4.13 5.80
CA ALA A 49 12.98 -2.99 5.52
C ALA A 49 12.51 -3.01 4.05
N PHE A 50 13.40 -3.33 3.10
CA PHE A 50 13.03 -3.46 1.70
C PHE A 50 11.96 -4.51 1.49
N LEU A 51 12.11 -5.69 2.12
CA LEU A 51 11.12 -6.76 2.03
C LEU A 51 9.74 -6.27 2.43
N TRP A 52 9.63 -5.66 3.62
CA TRP A 52 8.35 -5.18 4.12
C TRP A 52 7.79 -4.02 3.32
N PHE A 53 8.66 -3.17 2.79
CA PHE A 53 8.23 -2.08 1.92
C PHE A 53 7.59 -2.62 0.63
N ILE A 54 8.20 -3.62 0.01
CA ILE A 54 7.67 -4.26 -1.20
C ILE A 54 6.37 -5.03 -0.89
N VAL A 55 6.33 -5.74 0.23
CA VAL A 55 5.12 -6.46 0.67
C VAL A 55 3.96 -5.47 0.86
N ALA A 56 4.22 -4.33 1.48
CA ALA A 56 3.20 -3.30 1.68
C ALA A 56 2.65 -2.79 0.35
N GLY A 57 3.51 -2.58 -0.64
CA GLY A 57 3.07 -2.14 -1.98
C GLY A 57 2.20 -3.17 -2.67
N PHE A 58 2.58 -4.44 -2.64
CA PHE A 58 1.75 -5.52 -3.17
C PHE A 58 0.43 -5.65 -2.42
N ALA A 59 0.45 -5.46 -1.09
CA ALA A 59 -0.77 -5.47 -0.30
C ALA A 59 -1.71 -4.33 -0.72
N LEU A 60 -1.19 -3.13 -0.96
CA LEU A 60 -1.99 -2.01 -1.45
C LEU A 60 -2.61 -2.30 -2.82
N MET A 61 -1.84 -2.92 -3.72
CA MET A 61 -2.38 -3.33 -5.01
C MET A 61 -3.51 -4.35 -4.86
N LEU A 62 -3.32 -5.34 -4.00
CA LEU A 62 -4.32 -6.38 -3.74
C LEU A 62 -5.58 -5.78 -3.12
N ILE A 63 -5.42 -4.90 -2.14
CA ILE A 63 -6.56 -4.21 -1.51
C ILE A 63 -7.31 -3.39 -2.54
N GLY A 64 -6.60 -2.63 -3.38
CA GLY A 64 -7.22 -1.81 -4.42
C GLY A 64 -8.00 -2.63 -5.42
N LEU A 65 -7.44 -3.74 -5.89
CA LEU A 65 -8.14 -4.64 -6.83
C LEU A 65 -9.36 -5.29 -6.18
N THR A 66 -9.25 -5.69 -4.92
CA THR A 66 -10.36 -6.27 -4.16
C THR A 66 -11.48 -5.24 -3.98
N PHE A 67 -11.11 -4.01 -3.60
CA PHE A 67 -12.09 -2.92 -3.47
C PHE A 67 -12.76 -2.63 -4.81
N TRP A 68 -12.00 -2.68 -5.90
CA TRP A 68 -12.55 -2.48 -7.23
C TRP A 68 -13.60 -3.54 -7.57
N GLN A 69 -13.29 -4.81 -7.32
CA GLN A 69 -14.24 -5.90 -7.56
C GLN A 69 -15.51 -5.74 -6.71
N LEU A 70 -15.35 -5.37 -5.44
CA LEU A 70 -16.50 -5.16 -4.56
C LEU A 70 -17.32 -3.96 -5.01
N ALA A 71 -16.67 -2.87 -5.43
CA ALA A 71 -17.36 -1.69 -5.92
C ALA A 71 -18.08 -1.96 -7.24
N ASP A 72 -17.45 -2.74 -8.13
CA ASP A 72 -18.06 -3.13 -9.41
C ASP A 72 -19.32 -3.99 -9.19
N ALA A 73 -19.30 -4.87 -8.19
CA ALA A 73 -20.44 -5.69 -7.81
C ALA A 73 -21.41 -4.93 -6.88
N ASN A 74 -21.16 -3.66 -6.61
CA ASN A 74 -21.95 -2.82 -5.70
C ASN A 74 -21.99 -3.38 -4.27
N ARG A 75 -20.89 -3.99 -3.82
CA ARG A 75 -20.78 -4.67 -2.52
C ARG A 75 -19.71 -4.09 -1.61
N LEU A 76 -19.06 -2.97 -2.00
CA LEU A 76 -18.06 -2.34 -1.14
C LEU A 76 -18.78 -1.64 0.03
N GLY A 77 -18.76 -2.28 1.17
CA GLY A 77 -19.39 -1.79 2.38
C GLY A 77 -18.48 -0.95 3.25
N TRP A 78 -18.98 -0.54 4.41
CA TRP A 78 -18.26 0.29 5.35
C TRP A 78 -17.07 -0.41 6.03
N PRO A 79 -17.15 -1.70 6.42
CA PRO A 79 -16.04 -2.30 7.17
C PRO A 79 -14.69 -2.24 6.47
N PRO A 80 -14.54 -2.59 5.16
CA PRO A 80 -13.25 -2.44 4.49
C PRO A 80 -12.78 -1.00 4.40
N ILE A 81 -13.68 -0.06 4.17
CA ILE A 81 -13.36 1.37 4.07
C ILE A 81 -12.84 1.88 5.41
N LEU A 82 -13.52 1.54 6.50
CA LEU A 82 -13.10 1.95 7.84
C LEU A 82 -11.79 1.29 8.25
N ALA A 83 -11.55 0.04 7.85
CA ALA A 83 -10.28 -0.63 8.09
C ALA A 83 -9.14 0.08 7.36
N LEU A 84 -9.36 0.47 6.11
CA LEU A 84 -8.37 1.25 5.35
C LEU A 84 -8.09 2.59 6.02
N LEU A 85 -9.13 3.27 6.48
CA LEU A 85 -8.99 4.55 7.17
C LEU A 85 -8.16 4.40 8.45
N ALA A 86 -8.45 3.37 9.25
CA ALA A 86 -7.70 3.09 10.47
C ALA A 86 -6.22 2.80 10.17
N LEU A 87 -5.95 2.00 9.15
CA LEU A 87 -4.58 1.69 8.72
C LEU A 87 -3.85 2.97 8.29
N ALA A 88 -4.48 3.75 7.41
CA ALA A 88 -3.88 4.97 6.89
C ALA A 88 -3.64 6.00 7.99
N ALA A 89 -4.60 6.16 8.89
CA ALA A 89 -4.46 7.09 10.02
C ALA A 89 -3.34 6.66 10.97
N GLY A 90 -3.24 5.35 11.26
CA GLY A 90 -2.18 4.82 12.10
C GLY A 90 -0.80 5.03 11.50
N ILE A 91 -0.64 4.74 10.21
CA ILE A 91 0.64 4.95 9.52
C ILE A 91 0.99 6.45 9.46
N ALA A 92 0.03 7.29 9.13
CA ALA A 92 0.24 8.74 9.07
C ALA A 92 0.60 9.34 10.43
N LEU A 93 0.04 8.80 11.52
CA LEU A 93 0.37 9.22 12.87
C LEU A 93 1.83 8.90 13.21
N LEU A 94 2.29 7.71 12.85
CA LEU A 94 3.65 7.25 13.15
C LEU A 94 4.69 7.81 12.19
N PHE A 95 4.31 8.08 10.95
CA PHE A 95 5.22 8.54 9.91
C PHE A 95 4.51 9.53 8.97
N PRO A 96 4.36 10.82 9.41
CA PRO A 96 3.57 11.81 8.66
C PRO A 96 4.35 12.38 7.45
N LYS A 97 4.66 11.54 6.49
CA LYS A 97 5.32 11.90 5.23
C LYS A 97 4.31 11.87 4.07
N ALA A 98 4.76 12.27 2.89
CA ALA A 98 3.89 12.40 1.71
C ALA A 98 3.13 11.12 1.38
N GLY A 99 3.79 9.97 1.45
CA GLY A 99 3.16 8.68 1.13
C GLY A 99 2.00 8.33 2.06
N PRO A 100 2.23 8.26 3.39
CA PRO A 100 1.16 8.00 4.34
C PRO A 100 0.04 9.05 4.31
N LEU A 101 0.38 10.32 4.13
CA LEU A 101 -0.63 11.37 4.04
C LEU A 101 -1.47 11.25 2.78
N LEU A 102 -0.88 10.83 1.65
CA LEU A 102 -1.60 10.56 0.42
C LEU A 102 -2.58 9.38 0.62
N LEU A 103 -2.14 8.32 1.28
CA LEU A 103 -2.99 7.18 1.58
C LEU A 103 -4.15 7.59 2.49
N LEU A 104 -3.89 8.42 3.50
CA LEU A 104 -4.93 8.94 4.38
C LEU A 104 -5.95 9.78 3.60
N ALA A 105 -5.48 10.66 2.72
CA ALA A 105 -6.36 11.46 1.88
C ALA A 105 -7.25 10.57 1.00
N LEU A 106 -6.69 9.51 0.44
CA LEU A 106 -7.45 8.55 -0.37
C LEU A 106 -8.49 7.80 0.48
N ALA A 107 -8.12 7.38 1.69
CA ALA A 107 -9.04 6.72 2.61
C ALA A 107 -10.21 7.63 2.97
N LEU A 108 -9.95 8.91 3.23
CA LEU A 108 -11.00 9.90 3.48
C LEU A 108 -11.89 10.10 2.25
N ALA A 109 -11.31 10.07 1.05
CA ALA A 109 -12.07 10.16 -0.18
C ALA A 109 -13.03 8.96 -0.33
N PHE A 110 -12.62 7.75 0.07
CA PHE A 110 -13.52 6.59 0.11
C PHE A 110 -14.70 6.82 1.03
N VAL A 111 -14.45 7.39 2.21
CA VAL A 111 -15.53 7.71 3.17
C VAL A 111 -16.53 8.68 2.55
N VAL A 112 -16.04 9.76 1.95
CA VAL A 112 -16.88 10.78 1.32
C VAL A 112 -17.68 10.18 0.16
N ALA A 113 -17.04 9.38 -0.70
CA ALA A 113 -17.69 8.75 -1.84
C ALA A 113 -18.77 7.75 -1.37
N LYS A 114 -18.50 7.01 -0.29
CA LYS A 114 -19.46 6.05 0.25
C LYS A 114 -20.67 6.76 0.86
N CYS A 115 -20.47 7.91 1.51
CA CYS A 115 -21.57 8.72 2.04
C CYS A 115 -22.49 9.23 0.93
N GLY A 116 -21.95 9.50 -0.26
CA GLY A 116 -22.71 10.00 -1.40
C GLY A 116 -23.36 8.93 -2.27
N SER A 117 -23.15 7.66 -1.93
CA SER A 117 -23.65 6.55 -2.76
C SER A 117 -24.93 5.93 -2.24
#